data_32033e14e83ef1e7a5eaf0e4974f2017
#
_entry.id   32033e14e83ef1e7a5eaf0e4974f2017
#
_cell.length_a   1.000
_cell.length_b   1.000
_cell.length_c   1.000
_cell.angle_alpha   90.00
_cell.angle_beta   90.00
_cell.angle_gamma   90.00
#
_symmetry.space_group_name_H-M   'P 1'
#
loop_
_entity.id
_entity.type
_entity.pdbx_description
1 polymer ?
#
loop_
_entity_poly.entity_id
_entity_poly.type
_entity_poly.pdbx_seq_one_letter_code
_entity_poly.pdbx_strand_id
1 'polypeptide(L)'
;PMSRRLPWTDERHDWFYSDSYRTLANIGLDYEWFGMDEGQCQAAQKIQEFLLEDGRKNTYHIYETDGRIAGEQALHPVAVTATVAMSVLAADTPYSKEWVERFWNLPMRTGGRRYYDNCLYFFAFLALSGNYRIW
;
A
#
# COMPACT_ATOMS: atom_id res chain seq x y z
N PRO A 1 1.61 2.15 17.48
CA PRO A 1 1.03 3.26 18.26
C PRO A 1 -0.36 3.54 17.73
N MET A 2 -1.37 3.37 18.58
CA MET A 2 -2.74 3.74 18.20
C MET A 2 -2.77 5.23 17.87
N SER A 3 -3.09 5.59 16.63
CA SER A 3 -3.41 6.97 16.32
C SER A 3 -4.77 7.27 16.96
N ARG A 4 -4.76 8.10 17.98
CA ARG A 4 -5.98 8.56 18.63
C ARG A 4 -6.71 9.52 17.69
N ARG A 5 -8.05 9.59 17.83
CA ARG A 5 -8.82 10.66 17.20
C ARG A 5 -8.18 12.01 17.50
N LEU A 6 -7.96 12.79 16.46
CA LEU A 6 -7.52 14.17 16.68
C LEU A 6 -8.67 14.95 17.33
N PRO A 7 -8.37 15.80 18.34
CA PRO A 7 -9.41 16.48 19.12
C PRO A 7 -10.35 17.40 18.32
N TRP A 8 -9.96 17.72 17.10
CA TRP A 8 -10.68 18.67 16.21
C TRP A 8 -11.34 18.00 14.99
N THR A 9 -11.31 16.67 14.90
CA THR A 9 -12.01 15.93 13.83
C THR A 9 -12.77 14.77 14.43
N ASP A 10 -13.93 14.44 13.88
CA ASP A 10 -14.68 13.23 14.20
C ASP A 10 -14.17 12.01 13.40
N GLU A 11 -13.18 12.21 12.54
CA GLU A 11 -12.62 11.17 11.68
C GLU A 11 -11.68 10.27 12.47
N ARG A 12 -11.75 8.97 12.18
CA ARG A 12 -10.84 7.99 12.73
C ARG A 12 -9.57 7.93 11.89
N HIS A 13 -8.41 7.98 12.57
CA HIS A 13 -7.10 7.92 11.94
C HIS A 13 -6.33 6.62 12.24
N ASP A 14 -7.00 5.67 12.87
CA ASP A 14 -6.48 4.36 13.26
C ASP A 14 -6.91 3.24 12.30
N TRP A 15 -7.36 3.60 11.09
CA TRP A 15 -7.75 2.67 10.04
C TRP A 15 -6.64 2.51 8.99
N PHE A 16 -6.59 1.34 8.35
CA PHE A 16 -5.87 1.17 7.09
C PHE A 16 -6.66 1.86 5.97
N TYR A 17 -6.34 3.15 5.78
CA TYR A 17 -7.08 4.04 4.91
C TYR A 17 -6.22 5.23 4.48
N SER A 18 -6.41 5.70 3.23
CA SER A 18 -5.79 6.91 2.69
C SER A 18 -4.27 6.98 2.94
N ASP A 19 -3.83 7.84 3.84
CA ASP A 19 -2.41 8.10 4.08
C ASP A 19 -1.62 6.90 4.64
N SER A 20 -2.30 5.94 5.28
CA SER A 20 -1.65 4.74 5.79
C SER A 20 -1.06 3.85 4.68
N TYR A 21 -1.56 3.93 3.45
CA TYR A 21 -1.02 3.17 2.31
C TYR A 21 0.44 3.50 2.05
N ARG A 22 0.86 4.75 2.28
CA ARG A 22 2.25 5.19 2.08
C ARG A 22 3.25 4.48 2.98
N THR A 23 2.80 3.93 4.11
CA THR A 23 3.66 3.13 4.98
C THR A 23 4.24 1.93 4.24
N LEU A 24 3.45 1.28 3.40
CA LEU A 24 3.91 0.13 2.60
C LEU A 24 4.96 0.52 1.56
N ALA A 25 4.75 1.66 0.91
CA ALA A 25 5.72 2.20 -0.03
C ALA A 25 7.04 2.55 0.66
N ASN A 26 6.96 3.17 1.84
CA ASN A 26 8.14 3.53 2.61
C ASN A 26 8.90 2.28 3.10
N ILE A 27 8.20 1.25 3.57
CA ILE A 27 8.80 -0.03 3.96
C ILE A 27 9.58 -0.63 2.78
N GLY A 28 8.97 -0.69 1.60
CA GLY A 28 9.63 -1.21 0.40
C GLY A 28 10.90 -0.44 0.04
N LEU A 29 10.83 0.88 0.01
CA LEU A 29 11.99 1.73 -0.33
C LEU A 29 13.08 1.68 0.74
N ASP A 30 12.72 1.75 2.00
CA ASP A 30 13.67 1.70 3.12
C ASP A 30 14.47 0.39 3.09
N TYR A 31 13.76 -0.73 2.86
CA TYR A 31 14.42 -2.02 2.75
C TYR A 31 15.31 -2.11 1.49
N GLU A 32 14.83 -1.66 0.34
CA GLU A 32 15.61 -1.65 -0.90
C GLU A 32 16.92 -0.84 -0.77
N TRP A 33 16.88 0.25 -0.02
CA TRP A 33 18.04 1.13 0.16
C TRP A 33 18.96 0.71 1.29
N PHE A 34 18.43 0.17 2.38
CA PHE A 34 19.19 -0.05 3.62
C PHE A 34 19.17 -1.51 4.12
N GLY A 35 18.21 -2.32 3.74
CA GLY A 35 18.18 -3.77 3.97
C GLY A 35 18.22 -4.23 5.43
N MET A 36 17.66 -3.48 6.38
CA MET A 36 18.03 -3.58 7.79
C MET A 36 17.00 -4.16 8.75
N ASP A 37 15.72 -4.41 8.35
CA ASP A 37 14.68 -4.69 9.34
C ASP A 37 13.78 -5.88 8.97
N GLU A 38 13.95 -7.00 9.70
CA GLU A 38 13.08 -8.18 9.58
C GLU A 38 11.61 -7.87 9.90
N GLY A 39 11.33 -6.94 10.82
CA GLY A 39 9.98 -6.53 11.17
C GLY A 39 9.25 -5.87 9.99
N GLN A 40 9.97 -5.12 9.19
CA GLN A 40 9.45 -4.53 7.94
C GLN A 40 9.12 -5.61 6.90
N CYS A 41 9.99 -6.62 6.74
CA CYS A 41 9.72 -7.76 5.86
C CYS A 41 8.45 -8.51 6.28
N GLN A 42 8.30 -8.80 7.57
CA GLN A 42 7.12 -9.49 8.09
C GLN A 42 5.84 -8.66 7.93
N ALA A 43 5.91 -7.33 8.12
CA ALA A 43 4.77 -6.45 7.88
C ALA A 43 4.36 -6.43 6.41
N ALA A 44 5.35 -6.36 5.50
CA ALA A 44 5.11 -6.43 4.06
C ALA A 44 4.46 -7.77 3.64
N GLN A 45 4.96 -8.90 4.16
CA GLN A 45 4.39 -10.21 3.90
C GLN A 45 2.93 -10.31 4.33
N LYS A 46 2.64 -9.93 5.57
CA LYS A 46 1.28 -10.01 6.14
C LYS A 46 0.27 -9.19 5.37
N ILE A 47 0.63 -7.99 4.93
CA ILE A 47 -0.31 -7.15 4.19
C ILE A 47 -0.52 -7.65 2.76
N GLN A 48 0.51 -8.19 2.12
CA GLN A 48 0.38 -8.82 0.80
C GLN A 48 -0.60 -9.99 0.85
N GLU A 49 -0.44 -10.89 1.83
CA GLU A 49 -1.31 -12.04 2.04
C GLU A 49 -2.74 -11.61 2.37
N PHE A 50 -2.91 -10.76 3.37
CA PHE A 50 -4.21 -10.28 3.83
C PHE A 50 -5.06 -9.68 2.70
N LEU A 51 -4.49 -8.80 1.89
CA LEU A 51 -5.22 -8.13 0.80
C LEU A 51 -5.47 -9.05 -0.40
N LEU A 52 -4.72 -10.13 -0.56
CA LEU A 52 -5.02 -11.18 -1.55
C LEU A 52 -6.17 -12.07 -1.08
N GLU A 53 -6.17 -12.45 0.20
CA GLU A 53 -7.22 -13.28 0.79
C GLU A 53 -8.58 -12.56 0.84
N ASP A 54 -8.59 -11.23 0.99
CA ASP A 54 -9.81 -10.41 0.85
C ASP A 54 -10.49 -10.59 -0.53
N GLY A 55 -9.75 -11.13 -1.52
CA GLY A 55 -10.28 -11.53 -2.83
C GLY A 55 -10.72 -10.39 -3.73
N ARG A 56 -10.61 -9.14 -3.30
CA ARG A 56 -10.98 -7.98 -4.11
C ARG A 56 -9.84 -7.58 -5.04
N LYS A 57 -10.11 -7.58 -6.31
CA LYS A 57 -9.17 -7.07 -7.32
C LYS A 57 -9.50 -5.61 -7.63
N ASN A 58 -8.53 -4.72 -7.39
CA ASN A 58 -8.61 -3.29 -7.73
C ASN A 58 -9.75 -2.50 -7.03
N THR A 59 -10.41 -3.11 -6.07
CA THR A 59 -11.38 -2.46 -5.16
C THR A 59 -11.13 -3.00 -3.77
N TYR A 60 -10.81 -2.16 -2.82
CA TYR A 60 -10.47 -2.58 -1.46
C TYR A 60 -11.48 -2.00 -0.48
N HIS A 61 -11.60 -2.62 0.68
CA HIS A 61 -12.30 -2.06 1.81
C HIS A 61 -11.44 -1.02 2.55
N ILE A 62 -12.05 -0.33 3.48
CA ILE A 62 -11.36 0.35 4.58
C ILE A 62 -11.29 -0.66 5.72
N TYR A 63 -10.14 -0.85 6.35
CA TYR A 63 -9.94 -1.85 7.40
C TYR A 63 -9.53 -1.19 8.71
N GLU A 64 -9.97 -1.80 9.80
CA GLU A 64 -9.37 -1.56 11.11
C GLU A 64 -7.98 -2.22 11.20
N THR A 65 -7.19 -1.85 12.19
CA THR A 65 -5.83 -2.39 12.35
C THR A 65 -5.79 -3.88 12.71
N ASP A 66 -6.92 -4.46 13.12
CA ASP A 66 -7.08 -5.90 13.36
C ASP A 66 -7.64 -6.66 12.15
N GLY A 67 -7.79 -5.98 11.00
CA GLY A 67 -8.26 -6.57 9.74
C GLY A 67 -9.77 -6.57 9.54
N ARG A 68 -10.57 -6.12 10.52
CA ARG A 68 -12.01 -5.99 10.34
C ARG A 68 -12.35 -4.88 9.33
N ILE A 69 -13.41 -5.10 8.58
CA ILE A 69 -13.92 -4.10 7.63
C ILE A 69 -14.52 -2.93 8.42
N ALA A 70 -13.96 -1.74 8.24
CA ALA A 70 -14.44 -0.49 8.82
C ALA A 70 -15.30 0.33 7.84
N GLY A 71 -15.17 0.07 6.53
CA GLY A 71 -15.93 0.75 5.50
C GLY A 71 -15.93 -0.02 4.17
N GLU A 72 -16.96 0.21 3.36
CA GLU A 72 -17.20 -0.65 2.19
C GLU A 72 -16.19 -0.50 1.06
N GLN A 73 -15.66 0.70 0.83
CA GLN A 73 -14.76 0.92 -0.31
C GLN A 73 -13.66 1.93 -0.01
N ALA A 74 -12.44 1.53 -0.30
CA ALA A 74 -11.28 2.42 -0.28
C ALA A 74 -11.42 3.54 -1.32
N LEU A 75 -11.10 4.76 -0.92
CA LEU A 75 -11.17 5.93 -1.82
C LEU A 75 -10.10 5.91 -2.91
N HIS A 76 -8.99 5.21 -2.67
CA HIS A 76 -7.78 5.24 -3.47
C HIS A 76 -7.29 3.83 -3.85
N PRO A 77 -8.09 3.03 -4.60
CA PRO A 77 -7.75 1.64 -4.90
C PRO A 77 -6.48 1.49 -5.73
N VAL A 78 -6.18 2.44 -6.61
CA VAL A 78 -4.93 2.43 -7.39
C VAL A 78 -3.73 2.65 -6.47
N ALA A 79 -3.84 3.56 -5.49
CA ALA A 79 -2.80 3.78 -4.50
C ALA A 79 -2.55 2.53 -3.63
N VAL A 80 -3.61 1.81 -3.22
CA VAL A 80 -3.46 0.54 -2.47
C VAL A 80 -2.64 -0.46 -3.29
N THR A 81 -3.07 -0.75 -4.52
CA THR A 81 -2.35 -1.71 -5.39
C THR A 81 -0.89 -1.29 -5.60
N ALA A 82 -0.66 0.00 -5.87
CA ALA A 82 0.68 0.53 -6.11
C ALA A 82 1.60 0.39 -4.89
N THR A 83 1.12 0.74 -3.70
CA THR A 83 1.93 0.70 -2.47
C THR A 83 2.16 -0.73 -1.98
N VAL A 84 1.18 -1.64 -2.15
CA VAL A 84 1.40 -3.07 -1.87
C VAL A 84 2.41 -3.67 -2.84
N ALA A 85 2.35 -3.33 -4.13
CA ALA A 85 3.37 -3.76 -5.08
C ALA A 85 4.77 -3.25 -4.70
N MET A 86 4.91 -2.01 -4.20
CA MET A 86 6.19 -1.50 -3.68
C MET A 86 6.69 -2.30 -2.48
N SER A 87 5.82 -2.80 -1.61
CA SER A 87 6.22 -3.61 -0.45
C SER A 87 6.91 -4.92 -0.83
N VAL A 88 6.79 -5.37 -2.07
CA VAL A 88 7.51 -6.52 -2.62
C VAL A 88 9.03 -6.33 -2.57
N LEU A 89 9.52 -5.09 -2.61
CA LEU A 89 10.94 -4.79 -2.46
C LEU A 89 11.48 -5.18 -1.07
N ALA A 90 10.62 -5.20 -0.05
CA ALA A 90 10.98 -5.60 1.32
C ALA A 90 10.76 -7.10 1.59
N ALA A 91 9.91 -7.77 0.81
CA ALA A 91 9.56 -9.16 1.08
C ALA A 91 9.18 -9.90 -0.21
N ASP A 92 10.07 -10.77 -0.66
CA ASP A 92 9.77 -11.70 -1.74
C ASP A 92 8.95 -12.88 -1.17
N THR A 93 7.68 -12.91 -1.52
CA THR A 93 6.69 -13.90 -1.07
C THR A 93 6.13 -14.67 -2.27
N PRO A 94 5.43 -15.80 -2.05
CA PRO A 94 4.68 -16.45 -3.12
C PRO A 94 3.68 -15.54 -3.84
N TYR A 95 3.27 -14.44 -3.20
CA TYR A 95 2.30 -13.47 -3.71
C TYR A 95 2.94 -12.30 -4.48
N SER A 96 4.26 -12.13 -4.37
CA SER A 96 4.98 -10.97 -4.92
C SER A 96 4.77 -10.81 -6.43
N LYS A 97 4.86 -11.91 -7.16
CA LYS A 97 4.61 -11.90 -8.61
C LYS A 97 3.21 -11.40 -8.94
N GLU A 98 2.19 -11.86 -8.23
CA GLU A 98 0.81 -11.44 -8.47
C GLU A 98 0.63 -9.94 -8.20
N TRP A 99 1.24 -9.41 -7.13
CA TRP A 99 1.16 -7.97 -6.84
C TRP A 99 1.83 -7.11 -7.88
N VAL A 100 3.00 -7.52 -8.38
CA VAL A 100 3.68 -6.82 -9.49
C VAL A 100 2.84 -6.89 -10.77
N GLU A 101 2.30 -8.05 -11.11
CA GLU A 101 1.44 -8.21 -12.29
C GLU A 101 0.15 -7.38 -12.19
N ARG A 102 -0.50 -7.35 -11.02
CA ARG A 102 -1.66 -6.48 -10.76
C ARG A 102 -1.31 -5.01 -10.99
N PHE A 103 -0.17 -4.57 -10.49
CA PHE A 103 0.30 -3.20 -10.66
C PHE A 103 0.58 -2.86 -12.13
N TRP A 104 1.30 -3.71 -12.87
CA TRP A 104 1.62 -3.46 -14.27
C TRP A 104 0.37 -3.45 -15.18
N ASN A 105 -0.66 -4.18 -14.83
CA ASN A 105 -1.91 -4.21 -15.56
C ASN A 105 -2.94 -3.19 -15.05
N LEU A 106 -2.60 -2.42 -14.02
CA LEU A 106 -3.51 -1.45 -13.42
C LEU A 106 -3.56 -0.17 -14.26
N PRO A 107 -4.73 0.25 -14.74
CA PRO A 107 -4.84 1.52 -15.42
C PRO A 107 -4.69 2.69 -14.45
N MET A 108 -4.06 3.75 -14.90
CA MET A 108 -4.03 5.01 -14.15
C MET A 108 -5.46 5.52 -13.89
N ARG A 109 -5.68 6.09 -12.72
CA ARG A 109 -6.97 6.62 -12.36
C ARG A 109 -7.32 7.88 -13.15
N THR A 110 -8.58 7.98 -13.55
CA THR A 110 -9.16 9.18 -14.19
C THR A 110 -10.17 9.87 -13.25
N GLY A 111 -10.60 11.07 -13.59
CA GLY A 111 -11.63 11.80 -12.85
C GLY A 111 -11.14 12.42 -11.55
N GLY A 112 -12.06 12.57 -10.59
CA GLY A 112 -11.77 13.07 -9.25
C GLY A 112 -10.83 12.14 -8.49
N ARG A 113 -10.03 12.68 -7.55
CA ARG A 113 -9.07 11.93 -6.73
C ARG A 113 -7.90 11.27 -7.49
N ARG A 114 -7.80 11.46 -8.81
CA ARG A 114 -6.71 10.90 -9.63
C ARG A 114 -5.31 11.33 -9.18
N TYR A 115 -5.19 12.52 -8.59
CA TYR A 115 -3.89 13.07 -8.21
C TYR A 115 -3.17 12.17 -7.21
N TYR A 116 -3.79 11.85 -6.08
CA TYR A 116 -3.19 11.03 -5.04
C TYR A 116 -2.86 9.62 -5.55
N ASP A 117 -3.83 8.96 -6.19
CA ASP A 117 -3.65 7.62 -6.75
C ASP A 117 -2.49 7.58 -7.75
N ASN A 118 -2.45 8.54 -8.69
CA ASN A 118 -1.45 8.52 -9.75
C ASN A 118 -0.06 8.98 -9.29
N CYS A 119 0.03 9.78 -8.23
CA CYS A 119 1.31 10.05 -7.58
C CYS A 119 1.92 8.76 -6.99
N LEU A 120 1.15 8.00 -6.23
CA LEU A 120 1.63 6.73 -5.67
C LEU A 120 1.87 5.67 -6.74
N TYR A 121 1.05 5.63 -7.79
CA TYR A 121 1.32 4.81 -8.97
C TYR A 121 2.66 5.15 -9.61
N PHE A 122 2.96 6.43 -9.80
CA PHE A 122 4.22 6.86 -10.40
C PHE A 122 5.43 6.52 -9.53
N PHE A 123 5.34 6.70 -8.21
CA PHE A 123 6.41 6.30 -7.30
C PHE A 123 6.63 4.79 -7.30
N ALA A 124 5.55 4.00 -7.35
CA ALA A 124 5.65 2.54 -7.49
C ALA A 124 6.32 2.14 -8.81
N PHE A 125 5.97 2.80 -9.90
CA PHE A 125 6.60 2.58 -11.20
C PHE A 125 8.11 2.84 -11.15
N LEU A 126 8.53 3.95 -10.55
CA LEU A 126 9.96 4.27 -10.39
C LEU A 126 10.68 3.26 -9.50
N ALA A 127 10.06 2.86 -8.38
CA ALA A 127 10.65 1.93 -7.43
C ALA A 127 10.83 0.54 -8.06
N LEU A 128 9.76 -0.03 -8.60
CA LEU A 128 9.78 -1.38 -9.17
C LEU A 128 10.60 -1.49 -10.48
N SER A 129 10.82 -0.38 -11.17
CA SER A 129 11.73 -0.32 -12.34
C SER A 129 13.18 -0.07 -11.96
N GLY A 130 13.52 0.06 -10.66
CA GLY A 130 14.88 0.36 -10.19
C GLY A 130 15.35 1.80 -10.46
N ASN A 131 14.43 2.71 -10.78
CA ASN A 131 14.74 4.10 -11.10
C ASN A 131 14.53 5.09 -9.93
N TYR A 132 14.08 4.60 -8.79
CA TYR A 132 13.95 5.41 -7.57
C TYR A 132 15.18 5.22 -6.69
N ARG A 133 16.19 6.06 -6.89
CA ARG A 133 17.53 5.90 -6.27
C ARG A 133 17.88 7.07 -5.37
N ILE A 134 18.66 6.76 -4.32
CA ILE A 134 19.42 7.77 -3.58
C ILE A 134 20.75 8.01 -4.33
N TRP A 135 21.14 9.26 -4.46
CA TRP A 135 22.38 9.72 -5.11
C TRP A 135 23.37 10.24 -4.07
#